data_1d7488252054e6aeae9d6e7ab44ee6ec
#
_entry.id   1d7488252054e6aeae9d6e7ab44ee6ec
#
_cell.length_a   1.000
_cell.length_b   1.000
_cell.length_c   1.000
_cell.angle_alpha   90.00
_cell.angle_beta   90.00
_cell.angle_gamma   90.00
#
_symmetry.space_group_name_H-M   'P 1'
#
loop_
_entity.id
_entity.type
_entity.pdbx_description
1 polymer ?
#
loop_
_entity_poly.entity_id
_entity_poly.type
_entity_poly.pdbx_seq_one_letter_code
_entity_poly.pdbx_strand_id
1 'polypeptide(L)'
;MPAEALCSTDGQQLQGPLLVTPQVFGDERGFFYESWNERRFRSELIAAGVPAAAAEAIQFRQDNHSRSSRGVLRGLHFQLPPEPQGKLVRCSVGAIFDVAVDLRRASPTYGQWVGAELSAENHQQLWVPEGFAHGFLTLSAVAEVQYKASGFWNRDCERSLRWNDPALAIAWPLEQAGVAQPLLAEKDAAAPELAQLEAAGEVFA
;
A
#
# COMPACT_ATOMS: atom_id res chain seq x y z
N MET A 1 15.02 9.82 6.45
CA MET A 1 13.91 9.54 5.50
C MET A 1 12.69 10.22 6.07
N PRO A 2 12.33 11.43 5.66
CA PRO A 2 11.09 12.03 6.14
C PRO A 2 9.89 11.20 5.73
N ALA A 3 8.93 11.07 6.64
CA ALA A 3 7.66 10.40 6.38
C ALA A 3 6.53 11.41 6.51
N GLU A 4 5.63 11.41 5.54
CA GLU A 4 4.50 12.33 5.45
C GLU A 4 3.20 11.55 5.52
N ALA A 5 2.26 12.02 6.34
CA ALA A 5 0.92 11.48 6.37
C ALA A 5 0.15 11.90 5.12
N LEU A 6 -0.62 10.99 4.56
CA LEU A 6 -1.42 11.22 3.37
C LEU A 6 -2.84 11.64 3.75
N CYS A 7 -3.44 12.47 2.89
CA CYS A 7 -4.84 12.88 3.00
C CYS A 7 -5.68 12.17 1.93
N SER A 8 -6.92 11.82 2.29
CA SER A 8 -7.94 11.38 1.36
C SER A 8 -8.35 12.49 0.39
N THR A 9 -9.15 12.18 -0.60
CA THR A 9 -9.62 13.14 -1.61
C THR A 9 -10.46 14.28 -1.06
N ASP A 10 -11.08 14.10 0.10
CA ASP A 10 -11.84 15.14 0.83
C ASP A 10 -10.97 15.94 1.81
N GLY A 11 -9.65 15.73 1.81
CA GLY A 11 -8.67 16.45 2.62
C GLY A 11 -8.52 15.95 4.06
N GLN A 12 -9.15 14.83 4.43
CA GLN A 12 -8.98 14.24 5.74
C GLN A 12 -7.67 13.42 5.79
N GLN A 13 -6.85 13.68 6.79
CA GLN A 13 -5.61 12.91 7.00
C GLN A 13 -5.95 11.50 7.50
N LEU A 14 -5.47 10.48 6.78
CA LEU A 14 -5.57 9.10 7.24
C LEU A 14 -4.51 8.82 8.30
N GLN A 15 -4.94 8.26 9.42
CA GLN A 15 -4.03 7.81 10.45
C GLN A 15 -3.51 6.41 10.10
N GLY A 16 -2.25 6.36 9.70
CA GLY A 16 -1.58 5.07 9.46
C GLY A 16 -0.68 5.06 8.24
N PRO A 17 -1.19 5.22 7.00
CA PRO A 17 -0.35 5.25 5.82
C PRO A 17 0.60 6.45 5.80
N LEU A 18 1.87 6.20 5.45
CA LEU A 18 2.90 7.24 5.37
C LEU A 18 3.66 7.13 4.05
N LEU A 19 3.85 8.26 3.39
CA LEU A 19 4.76 8.37 2.25
C LEU A 19 6.18 8.66 2.77
N VAL A 20 7.09 7.73 2.52
CA VAL A 20 8.48 7.79 2.98
C VAL A 20 9.37 8.18 1.82
N THR A 21 10.10 9.29 1.95
CA THR A 21 11.03 9.79 0.92
C THR A 21 12.47 9.59 1.37
N PRO A 22 13.24 8.67 0.75
CA PRO A 22 14.64 8.46 1.12
C PRO A 22 15.52 9.62 0.64
N GLN A 23 16.64 9.82 1.32
CA GLN A 23 17.69 10.68 0.81
C GLN A 23 18.51 9.91 -0.21
N VAL A 24 18.53 10.39 -1.45
CA VAL A 24 19.28 9.80 -2.55
C VAL A 24 20.57 10.58 -2.78
N PHE A 25 21.68 9.88 -2.92
CA PHE A 25 23.00 10.42 -3.24
C PHE A 25 23.36 9.96 -4.65
N GLY A 26 23.54 10.91 -5.57
CA GLY A 26 23.89 10.65 -6.98
C GLY A 26 25.25 11.17 -7.34
N ASP A 27 25.97 10.45 -8.21
CA ASP A 27 27.21 10.88 -8.88
C ASP A 27 27.29 10.26 -10.29
N GLU A 28 28.43 10.43 -10.98
CA GLU A 28 28.65 9.91 -12.35
C GLU A 28 28.55 8.38 -12.47
N ARG A 29 28.59 7.64 -11.36
CA ARG A 29 28.44 6.16 -11.32
C ARG A 29 26.99 5.72 -11.17
N GLY A 30 26.05 6.65 -10.85
CA GLY A 30 24.64 6.37 -10.58
C GLY A 30 24.21 6.95 -9.24
N PHE A 31 23.41 6.18 -8.50
CA PHE A 31 22.85 6.63 -7.21
C PHE A 31 23.06 5.59 -6.10
N PHE A 32 23.06 6.09 -4.87
CA PHE A 32 22.98 5.28 -3.66
C PHE A 32 21.96 5.89 -2.70
N TYR A 33 21.13 5.05 -2.09
CA TYR A 33 20.30 5.44 -0.96
C TYR A 33 20.06 4.25 -0.04
N GLU A 34 19.81 4.55 1.23
CA GLU A 34 19.39 3.57 2.21
C GLU A 34 17.90 3.31 2.00
N SER A 35 17.55 2.16 1.40
CA SER A 35 16.16 1.80 1.11
C SER A 35 15.41 1.26 2.31
N TRP A 36 16.12 0.84 3.35
CA TRP A 36 15.57 0.36 4.60
C TRP A 36 16.55 0.55 5.76
N ASN A 37 16.03 1.09 6.85
CA ASN A 37 16.72 1.16 8.13
C ASN A 37 15.69 1.11 9.26
N GLU A 38 15.72 0.06 10.06
CA GLU A 38 14.74 -0.19 11.11
C GLU A 38 14.62 0.97 12.10
N ARG A 39 15.76 1.51 12.58
CA ARG A 39 15.76 2.60 13.56
C ARG A 39 15.13 3.87 12.98
N ARG A 40 15.50 4.24 11.76
CA ARG A 40 14.94 5.41 11.08
C ARG A 40 13.46 5.25 10.81
N PHE A 41 13.04 4.09 10.29
CA PHE A 41 11.63 3.81 10.04
C PHE A 41 10.78 3.95 11.30
N ARG A 42 11.18 3.33 12.41
CA ARG A 42 10.48 3.44 13.70
C ARG A 42 10.45 4.88 14.20
N SER A 43 11.55 5.62 14.07
CA SER A 43 11.63 7.04 14.45
C SER A 43 10.64 7.90 13.65
N GLU A 44 10.52 7.66 12.34
CA GLU A 44 9.58 8.39 11.47
C GLU A 44 8.11 8.04 11.80
N LEU A 45 7.81 6.78 12.08
CA LEU A 45 6.48 6.36 12.55
C LEU A 45 6.08 7.09 13.84
N ILE A 46 6.99 7.16 14.81
CA ILE A 46 6.77 7.86 16.07
C ILE A 46 6.59 9.37 15.84
N ALA A 47 7.40 9.97 14.98
CA ALA A 47 7.30 11.38 14.63
C ALA A 47 5.95 11.70 13.91
N ALA A 48 5.41 10.74 13.16
CA ALA A 48 4.09 10.82 12.52
C ALA A 48 2.91 10.51 13.47
N GLY A 49 3.18 10.28 14.76
CA GLY A 49 2.15 10.08 15.77
C GLY A 49 1.80 8.62 16.10
N VAL A 50 2.51 7.65 15.51
CA VAL A 50 2.33 6.24 15.90
C VAL A 50 2.88 6.04 17.31
N PRO A 51 2.13 5.41 18.24
CA PRO A 51 2.64 5.13 19.57
C PRO A 51 3.96 4.34 19.54
N ALA A 52 4.93 4.73 20.35
CA ALA A 52 6.28 4.14 20.35
C ALA A 52 6.24 2.60 20.46
N ALA A 53 5.43 2.07 21.39
CA ALA A 53 5.29 0.63 21.56
C ALA A 53 4.75 -0.07 20.29
N ALA A 54 3.82 0.57 19.55
CA ALA A 54 3.31 0.02 18.29
C ALA A 54 4.37 0.07 17.18
N ALA A 55 5.13 1.17 17.07
CA ALA A 55 6.22 1.29 16.11
C ALA A 55 7.36 0.29 16.39
N GLU A 56 7.70 0.06 17.67
CA GLU A 56 8.71 -0.91 18.09
C GLU A 56 8.28 -2.38 17.85
N ALA A 57 6.99 -2.66 17.91
CA ALA A 57 6.45 -4.00 17.67
C ALA A 57 6.51 -4.41 16.20
N ILE A 58 6.66 -3.47 15.26
CA ILE A 58 6.75 -3.78 13.83
C ILE A 58 8.05 -4.51 13.54
N GLN A 59 7.90 -5.71 12.98
CA GLN A 59 9.02 -6.54 12.52
C GLN A 59 8.69 -7.04 11.11
N PHE A 60 9.56 -6.78 10.15
CA PHE A 60 9.38 -7.35 8.82
C PHE A 60 9.87 -8.80 8.77
N ARG A 61 9.00 -9.69 8.30
CA ARG A 61 9.17 -11.13 8.30
C ARG A 61 9.37 -11.70 6.90
N GLN A 62 8.90 -11.00 5.88
CA GLN A 62 8.84 -11.48 4.51
C GLN A 62 9.11 -10.34 3.53
N ASP A 63 9.92 -10.60 2.51
CA ASP A 63 10.10 -9.72 1.36
C ASP A 63 9.46 -10.35 0.13
N ASN A 64 8.77 -9.52 -0.66
CA ASN A 64 8.14 -9.95 -1.91
C ASN A 64 8.61 -9.06 -3.07
N HIS A 65 8.69 -9.66 -4.26
CA HIS A 65 9.04 -8.98 -5.49
C HIS A 65 8.09 -9.42 -6.60
N SER A 66 7.46 -8.48 -7.27
CA SER A 66 6.59 -8.73 -8.41
C SER A 66 6.99 -7.89 -9.61
N ARG A 67 6.73 -8.43 -10.81
CA ARG A 67 6.86 -7.71 -12.08
C ARG A 67 5.51 -7.71 -12.78
N SER A 68 5.11 -6.55 -13.32
CA SER A 68 3.83 -6.32 -13.96
C SER A 68 3.98 -5.49 -15.22
N SER A 69 3.20 -5.79 -16.25
CA SER A 69 3.08 -4.95 -17.44
C SER A 69 2.10 -3.80 -17.20
N ARG A 70 2.11 -2.81 -18.11
CA ARG A 70 1.21 -1.66 -18.10
C ARG A 70 -0.25 -2.08 -17.92
N GLY A 71 -0.97 -1.36 -17.07
CA GLY A 71 -2.40 -1.58 -16.83
C GLY A 71 -2.73 -2.80 -15.95
N VAL A 72 -1.73 -3.57 -15.50
CA VAL A 72 -1.97 -4.60 -14.47
C VAL A 72 -2.33 -3.92 -13.16
N LEU A 73 -3.45 -4.31 -12.56
CA LEU A 73 -3.83 -3.95 -11.22
C LEU A 73 -3.78 -5.20 -10.34
N ARG A 74 -3.10 -5.10 -9.20
CA ARG A 74 -3.05 -6.14 -8.17
C ARG A 74 -3.70 -5.61 -6.91
N GLY A 75 -4.71 -6.27 -6.42
CA GLY A 75 -5.41 -5.87 -5.20
C GLY A 75 -6.91 -5.70 -5.39
N LEU A 76 -7.55 -5.22 -4.37
CA LEU A 76 -7.00 -4.82 -3.07
C LEU A 76 -6.88 -6.03 -2.15
N HIS A 77 -5.73 -6.20 -1.48
CA HIS A 77 -5.47 -7.37 -0.65
C HIS A 77 -5.11 -6.98 0.79
N PHE A 78 -5.60 -7.76 1.74
CA PHE A 78 -5.27 -7.63 3.16
C PHE A 78 -5.30 -9.00 3.84
N GLN A 79 -4.81 -9.09 5.05
CA GLN A 79 -4.93 -10.27 5.89
C GLN A 79 -5.58 -9.90 7.23
N LEU A 80 -6.55 -10.71 7.63
CA LEU A 80 -7.18 -10.61 8.94
C LEU A 80 -6.32 -11.28 10.03
N PRO A 81 -6.57 -11.00 11.32
CA PRO A 81 -6.00 -11.78 12.41
C PRO A 81 -6.26 -13.29 12.21
N PRO A 82 -5.34 -14.17 12.64
CA PRO A 82 -4.18 -13.90 13.49
C PRO A 82 -2.90 -13.45 12.76
N GLU A 83 -2.89 -13.30 11.43
CA GLU A 83 -1.70 -12.95 10.64
C GLU A 83 -1.91 -11.67 9.81
N PRO A 84 -2.26 -10.51 10.44
CA PRO A 84 -2.39 -9.27 9.71
C PRO A 84 -1.02 -8.82 9.17
N GLN A 85 -1.03 -8.07 8.07
CA GLN A 85 0.20 -7.61 7.42
C GLN A 85 0.21 -6.10 7.21
N GLY A 86 1.18 -5.42 7.82
CA GLY A 86 1.65 -4.12 7.34
C GLY A 86 2.66 -4.30 6.21
N LYS A 87 2.70 -3.36 5.26
CA LYS A 87 3.55 -3.44 4.06
C LYS A 87 4.32 -2.14 3.87
N LEU A 88 5.63 -2.24 3.62
CA LEU A 88 6.42 -1.12 3.13
C LEU A 88 6.75 -1.36 1.66
N VAL A 89 6.08 -0.60 0.78
CA VAL A 89 6.05 -0.82 -0.67
C VAL A 89 6.95 0.17 -1.38
N ARG A 90 7.70 -0.29 -2.38
CA ARG A 90 8.48 0.56 -3.30
C ARG A 90 8.43 0.04 -4.73
N CYS A 91 8.55 0.94 -5.70
CA CYS A 91 8.73 0.61 -7.10
C CYS A 91 10.21 0.77 -7.46
N SER A 92 10.87 -0.32 -7.88
CA SER A 92 12.30 -0.31 -8.23
C SER A 92 12.57 -0.22 -9.73
N VAL A 93 11.55 -0.46 -10.57
CA VAL A 93 11.57 -0.28 -12.02
C VAL A 93 10.22 0.27 -12.45
N GLY A 94 10.22 1.33 -13.25
CA GLY A 94 8.99 1.95 -13.76
C GLY A 94 8.21 2.73 -12.70
N ALA A 95 6.89 2.76 -12.85
CA ALA A 95 5.99 3.53 -11.99
C ALA A 95 4.68 2.80 -11.75
N ILE A 96 4.12 2.98 -10.56
CA ILE A 96 2.81 2.48 -10.12
C ILE A 96 2.03 3.59 -9.42
N PHE A 97 0.71 3.47 -9.41
CA PHE A 97 -0.16 4.18 -8.48
C PHE A 97 -0.54 3.21 -7.37
N ASP A 98 -0.05 3.45 -6.16
CA ASP A 98 -0.18 2.58 -4.99
C ASP A 98 -1.26 3.11 -4.06
N VAL A 99 -2.16 2.25 -3.58
CA VAL A 99 -3.38 2.63 -2.85
C VAL A 99 -3.50 1.87 -1.55
N ALA A 100 -3.89 2.58 -0.48
CA ALA A 100 -4.26 2.02 0.82
C ALA A 100 -5.67 2.45 1.21
N VAL A 101 -6.52 1.50 1.61
CA VAL A 101 -7.93 1.71 2.04
C VAL A 101 -8.06 1.34 3.51
N ASP A 102 -8.60 2.23 4.34
CA ASP A 102 -8.84 1.97 5.77
C ASP A 102 -10.03 1.00 5.96
N LEU A 103 -9.77 -0.16 6.53
CA LEU A 103 -10.78 -1.19 6.83
C LEU A 103 -11.03 -1.38 8.33
N ARG A 104 -10.58 -0.45 9.17
CA ARG A 104 -10.77 -0.48 10.63
C ARG A 104 -12.09 0.20 10.97
N ARG A 105 -13.10 -0.57 11.37
CA ARG A 105 -14.47 -0.06 11.67
C ARG A 105 -14.50 1.05 12.72
N ALA A 106 -13.62 0.98 13.72
CA ALA A 106 -13.52 2.00 14.76
C ALA A 106 -12.78 3.28 14.31
N SER A 107 -12.20 3.28 13.10
CA SER A 107 -11.46 4.42 12.57
C SER A 107 -12.40 5.54 12.09
N PRO A 108 -12.11 6.81 12.38
CA PRO A 108 -12.85 7.93 11.80
C PRO A 108 -12.70 8.04 10.27
N THR A 109 -11.72 7.33 9.70
CA THR A 109 -11.44 7.28 8.25
C THR A 109 -11.81 5.94 7.62
N TYR A 110 -12.66 5.15 8.29
CA TYR A 110 -13.15 3.89 7.75
C TYR A 110 -13.75 4.05 6.35
N GLY A 111 -13.36 3.19 5.40
CA GLY A 111 -13.77 3.26 3.99
C GLY A 111 -13.12 4.37 3.18
N GLN A 112 -12.29 5.22 3.77
CA GLN A 112 -11.50 6.19 3.01
C GLN A 112 -10.19 5.59 2.50
N TRP A 113 -9.64 6.19 1.47
CA TRP A 113 -8.40 5.73 0.85
C TRP A 113 -7.42 6.87 0.57
N VAL A 114 -6.16 6.52 0.45
CA VAL A 114 -5.07 7.36 -0.04
C VAL A 114 -4.34 6.67 -1.16
N GLY A 115 -3.76 7.43 -2.07
CA GLY A 115 -2.93 6.93 -3.15
C GLY A 115 -1.69 7.78 -3.35
N ALA A 116 -0.63 7.15 -3.82
CA ALA A 116 0.63 7.80 -4.17
C ALA A 116 1.25 7.16 -5.42
N GLU A 117 1.88 7.97 -6.25
CA GLU A 117 2.74 7.44 -7.31
C GLU A 117 4.09 7.04 -6.72
N LEU A 118 4.47 5.78 -6.87
CA LEU A 118 5.79 5.26 -6.52
C LEU A 118 6.52 4.90 -7.80
N SER A 119 7.76 5.35 -7.94
CA SER A 119 8.56 5.09 -9.15
C SER A 119 10.04 4.87 -8.86
N ALA A 120 10.73 4.32 -9.86
CA ALA A 120 12.17 4.20 -9.81
C ALA A 120 12.88 5.57 -9.78
N GLU A 121 12.21 6.64 -10.24
CA GLU A 121 12.74 8.00 -10.29
C GLU A 121 12.54 8.73 -8.96
N ASN A 122 11.36 8.62 -8.32
CA ASN A 122 11.09 9.33 -7.07
C ASN A 122 11.61 8.58 -5.83
N HIS A 123 11.91 7.27 -5.96
CA HIS A 123 12.40 6.39 -4.89
C HIS A 123 11.49 6.34 -3.64
N GLN A 124 10.29 6.92 -3.70
CA GLN A 124 9.36 6.97 -2.60
C GLN A 124 8.84 5.57 -2.25
N GLN A 125 8.44 5.41 -0.99
CA GLN A 125 7.88 4.18 -0.46
C GLN A 125 6.59 4.50 0.28
N LEU A 126 5.58 3.63 0.16
CA LEU A 126 4.35 3.74 0.92
C LEU A 126 4.36 2.73 2.07
N TRP A 127 4.27 3.23 3.30
CA TRP A 127 3.93 2.41 4.45
C TRP A 127 2.41 2.26 4.52
N VAL A 128 1.94 1.02 4.44
CA VAL A 128 0.55 0.61 4.62
C VAL A 128 0.49 -0.24 5.89
N PRO A 129 -0.07 0.24 7.00
CA PRO A 129 -0.14 -0.53 8.25
C PRO A 129 -1.18 -1.66 8.17
N GLU A 130 -1.16 -2.51 9.18
CA GLU A 130 -2.23 -3.48 9.43
C GLU A 130 -3.57 -2.75 9.57
N GLY A 131 -4.65 -3.38 9.12
CA GLY A 131 -5.97 -2.76 9.11
C GLY A 131 -6.33 -2.07 7.80
N PHE A 132 -5.41 -2.05 6.83
CA PHE A 132 -5.63 -1.47 5.50
C PHE A 132 -5.62 -2.54 4.41
N ALA A 133 -6.51 -2.38 3.40
CA ALA A 133 -6.37 -3.08 2.14
C ALA A 133 -5.39 -2.32 1.24
N HIS A 134 -4.59 -3.06 0.45
CA HIS A 134 -3.52 -2.54 -0.37
C HIS A 134 -3.61 -3.07 -1.80
N GLY A 135 -3.33 -2.22 -2.76
CA GLY A 135 -3.21 -2.59 -4.16
C GLY A 135 -2.56 -1.51 -5.00
N PHE A 136 -2.18 -1.85 -6.22
CA PHE A 136 -1.56 -0.88 -7.13
C PHE A 136 -1.93 -1.10 -8.58
N LEU A 137 -1.90 -0.01 -9.35
CA LEU A 137 -2.03 0.01 -10.81
C LEU A 137 -0.67 0.33 -11.44
N THR A 138 -0.25 -0.49 -12.41
CA THR A 138 1.01 -0.26 -13.16
C THR A 138 0.82 0.81 -14.24
N LEU A 139 1.56 1.91 -14.11
CA LEU A 139 1.48 3.10 -14.99
C LEU A 139 2.45 3.02 -16.17
N SER A 140 3.65 2.50 -15.95
CA SER A 140 4.71 2.37 -16.96
C SER A 140 4.58 1.09 -17.79
N ALA A 141 5.36 0.95 -18.86
CA ALA A 141 5.36 -0.25 -19.70
C ALA A 141 5.60 -1.53 -18.90
N VAL A 142 6.49 -1.44 -17.91
CA VAL A 142 6.81 -2.49 -16.93
C VAL A 142 7.05 -1.82 -15.59
N ALA A 143 6.57 -2.41 -14.50
CA ALA A 143 6.97 -2.03 -13.15
C ALA A 143 7.44 -3.25 -12.36
N GLU A 144 8.49 -3.06 -11.55
CA GLU A 144 8.92 -4.03 -10.53
C GLU A 144 8.69 -3.44 -9.15
N VAL A 145 7.88 -4.13 -8.37
CA VAL A 145 7.45 -3.71 -7.04
C VAL A 145 8.02 -4.67 -6.01
N GLN A 146 8.66 -4.10 -5.01
CA GLN A 146 9.17 -4.82 -3.85
C GLN A 146 8.46 -4.33 -2.61
N TYR A 147 8.10 -5.23 -1.71
CA TYR A 147 7.54 -4.84 -0.42
C TYR A 147 7.96 -5.77 0.70
N LYS A 148 8.22 -5.16 1.85
CA LYS A 148 8.40 -5.86 3.12
C LYS A 148 7.03 -6.03 3.78
N ALA A 149 6.78 -7.21 4.34
CA ALA A 149 5.55 -7.51 5.08
C ALA A 149 5.85 -7.82 6.55
N SER A 150 5.03 -7.28 7.47
CA SER A 150 5.20 -7.45 8.92
C SER A 150 4.81 -8.84 9.42
N GLY A 151 3.92 -9.55 8.69
CA GLY A 151 3.49 -10.93 8.96
C GLY A 151 3.82 -11.86 7.79
N PHE A 152 3.77 -13.16 8.04
CA PHE A 152 3.87 -14.15 6.98
C PHE A 152 2.57 -14.21 6.16
N TRP A 153 2.68 -14.52 4.87
CA TRP A 153 1.51 -14.78 4.07
C TRP A 153 0.77 -16.03 4.59
N ASN A 154 -0.52 -15.86 4.80
CA ASN A 154 -1.39 -16.94 5.26
C ASN A 154 -2.67 -16.92 4.40
N ARG A 155 -2.89 -18.03 3.67
CA ARG A 155 -4.02 -18.17 2.77
C ARG A 155 -5.38 -18.04 3.47
N ASP A 156 -5.51 -18.56 4.69
CA ASP A 156 -6.78 -18.57 5.42
C ASP A 156 -7.13 -17.18 5.96
N CYS A 157 -6.11 -16.33 6.16
CA CYS A 157 -6.27 -14.94 6.60
C CYS A 157 -6.40 -13.96 5.42
N GLU A 158 -5.98 -14.35 4.20
CA GLU A 158 -6.00 -13.47 3.03
C GLU A 158 -7.43 -13.15 2.60
N ARG A 159 -7.68 -11.88 2.31
CA ARG A 159 -8.94 -11.37 1.75
C ARG A 159 -8.63 -10.44 0.58
N SER A 160 -9.60 -10.36 -0.33
CA SER A 160 -9.60 -9.41 -1.44
C SER A 160 -10.81 -8.49 -1.32
N LEU A 161 -10.63 -7.24 -1.72
CA LEU A 161 -11.68 -6.23 -1.82
C LEU A 161 -11.73 -5.74 -3.27
N ARG A 162 -12.91 -5.56 -3.82
CA ARG A 162 -13.12 -5.13 -5.20
C ARG A 162 -12.43 -3.80 -5.48
N TRP A 163 -11.58 -3.78 -6.51
CA TRP A 163 -10.78 -2.61 -6.90
C TRP A 163 -11.61 -1.39 -7.30
N ASN A 164 -12.78 -1.60 -7.91
CA ASN A 164 -13.71 -0.55 -8.36
C ASN A 164 -15.00 -0.53 -7.53
N ASP A 165 -14.91 -0.82 -6.26
CA ASP A 165 -16.04 -0.73 -5.33
C ASP A 165 -16.67 0.68 -5.40
N PRO A 166 -17.99 0.79 -5.67
CA PRO A 166 -18.64 2.07 -5.85
C PRO A 166 -18.71 2.91 -4.56
N ALA A 167 -18.69 2.28 -3.39
CA ALA A 167 -18.68 3.00 -2.11
C ALA A 167 -17.31 3.63 -1.81
N LEU A 168 -16.22 3.01 -2.28
CA LEU A 168 -14.87 3.55 -2.14
C LEU A 168 -14.54 4.58 -3.22
N ALA A 169 -15.08 4.41 -4.42
CA ALA A 169 -14.88 5.30 -5.57
C ALA A 169 -13.41 5.67 -5.81
N ILE A 170 -12.50 4.69 -5.72
CA ILE A 170 -11.06 4.93 -5.89
C ILE A 170 -10.79 5.49 -7.28
N ALA A 171 -10.16 6.67 -7.34
CA ALA A 171 -9.81 7.34 -8.58
C ALA A 171 -8.53 6.74 -9.21
N TRP A 172 -8.63 5.52 -9.71
CA TRP A 172 -7.52 4.89 -10.40
C TRP A 172 -7.15 5.67 -11.67
N PRO A 173 -5.87 6.02 -11.88
CA PRO A 173 -5.43 6.78 -13.06
C PRO A 173 -5.31 5.90 -14.31
N LEU A 174 -6.44 5.31 -14.75
CA LEU A 174 -6.51 4.40 -15.90
C LEU A 174 -6.08 5.10 -17.20
N GLU A 175 -6.42 6.38 -17.35
CA GLU A 175 -6.02 7.18 -18.51
C GLU A 175 -4.50 7.36 -18.53
N GLN A 176 -3.86 7.66 -17.41
CA GLN A 176 -2.40 7.75 -17.29
C GLN A 176 -1.73 6.40 -17.60
N ALA A 177 -2.34 5.30 -17.17
CA ALA A 177 -1.92 3.95 -17.55
C ALA A 177 -2.18 3.62 -19.01
N GLY A 178 -2.95 4.42 -19.74
CA GLY A 178 -3.28 4.22 -21.16
C GLY A 178 -4.21 3.01 -21.39
N VAL A 179 -5.08 2.68 -20.43
CA VAL A 179 -6.02 1.55 -20.51
C VAL A 179 -7.42 1.99 -20.11
N ALA A 180 -8.43 1.43 -20.77
CA ALA A 180 -9.84 1.66 -20.40
C ALA A 180 -10.28 0.80 -19.20
N GLN A 181 -9.66 -0.38 -19.06
CA GLN A 181 -9.89 -1.31 -17.95
C GLN A 181 -8.55 -1.93 -17.55
N PRO A 182 -8.33 -2.21 -16.24
CA PRO A 182 -7.10 -2.84 -15.80
C PRO A 182 -7.07 -4.34 -16.17
N LEU A 183 -5.87 -4.88 -16.24
CA LEU A 183 -5.64 -6.33 -16.31
C LEU A 183 -5.65 -6.88 -14.88
N LEU A 184 -6.55 -7.81 -14.59
CA LEU A 184 -6.76 -8.38 -13.27
C LEU A 184 -6.44 -9.88 -13.26
N ALA A 185 -6.00 -10.38 -12.12
CA ALA A 185 -6.08 -11.80 -11.83
C ALA A 185 -7.55 -12.21 -11.61
N GLU A 186 -7.88 -13.47 -11.83
CA GLU A 186 -9.25 -13.98 -11.64
C GLU A 186 -9.80 -13.70 -10.23
N LYS A 187 -8.96 -13.90 -9.20
CA LYS A 187 -9.34 -13.60 -7.81
C LYS A 187 -9.65 -12.11 -7.57
N ASP A 188 -8.94 -11.20 -8.24
CA ASP A 188 -9.12 -9.76 -8.08
C ASP A 188 -10.37 -9.27 -8.84
N ALA A 189 -10.64 -9.89 -10.00
CA ALA A 189 -11.86 -9.62 -10.76
C ALA A 189 -13.13 -10.11 -10.03
N ALA A 190 -13.04 -11.20 -9.28
CA ALA A 190 -14.14 -11.80 -8.53
C ALA A 190 -14.23 -11.29 -7.08
N ALA A 191 -13.40 -10.33 -6.66
CA ALA A 191 -13.36 -9.86 -5.29
C ALA A 191 -14.70 -9.23 -4.85
N PRO A 192 -15.13 -9.45 -3.59
CA PRO A 192 -16.36 -8.90 -3.04
C PRO A 192 -16.27 -7.38 -2.83
N GLU A 193 -17.40 -6.72 -2.77
CA GLU A 193 -17.53 -5.32 -2.36
C GLU A 193 -17.36 -5.16 -0.84
N LEU A 194 -17.04 -3.96 -0.39
CA LEU A 194 -16.86 -3.63 1.03
C LEU A 194 -18.09 -4.03 1.86
N ALA A 195 -19.30 -3.72 1.38
CA ALA A 195 -20.53 -4.08 2.07
C ALA A 195 -20.70 -5.60 2.27
N GLN A 196 -20.17 -6.42 1.35
CA GLN A 196 -20.21 -7.88 1.47
C GLN A 196 -19.20 -8.37 2.53
N LEU A 197 -18.00 -7.79 2.55
CA LEU A 197 -17.00 -8.08 3.59
C LEU A 197 -17.50 -7.67 4.98
N GLU A 198 -18.16 -6.51 5.08
CA GLU A 198 -18.79 -6.06 6.33
C GLU A 198 -19.86 -7.04 6.84
N ALA A 199 -20.76 -7.48 5.95
CA ALA A 199 -21.81 -8.43 6.29
C ALA A 199 -21.25 -9.78 6.73
N ALA A 200 -20.11 -10.19 6.17
CA ALA A 200 -19.40 -11.42 6.55
C ALA A 200 -18.55 -11.26 7.82
N GLY A 201 -18.39 -10.05 8.37
CA GLY A 201 -17.47 -9.77 9.48
C GLY A 201 -16.00 -9.87 9.10
N GLU A 202 -15.67 -9.71 7.82
CA GLU A 202 -14.33 -9.84 7.24
C GLU A 202 -13.63 -8.48 7.05
N VAL A 203 -13.81 -7.59 8.02
CA VAL A 203 -13.08 -6.32 8.16
C VAL A 203 -12.50 -6.22 9.58
N PHE A 204 -11.63 -5.24 9.82
CA PHE A 204 -11.04 -5.06 11.15
C PHE A 204 -12.03 -4.38 12.11
N ALA A 205 -12.02 -4.81 13.36
CA ALA A 205 -12.88 -4.28 14.43
C ALA A 205 -12.48 -2.84 14.82
#